data_481c304e2b874977ae4fa33f3f32804f
#
_entry.id   481c304e2b874977ae4fa33f3f32804f
#
_cell.length_a   1.000
_cell.length_b   1.000
_cell.length_c   1.000
_cell.angle_alpha   90.00
_cell.angle_beta   90.00
_cell.angle_gamma   90.00
#
_symmetry.space_group_name_H-M   'P 1'
#
loop_
_entity.id
_entity.type
_entity.pdbx_description
1 polymer ?
#
loop_
_entity_poly.entity_id
_entity_poly.type
_entity_poly.pdbx_seq_one_letter_code
_entity_poly.pdbx_strand_id
1 'polypeptide(L)'
;MANVIKLRKGLDINLIGCAQEQLLPVKPSKEYALVPDDFTGLTPKVVVREGDHVRAGDPLFVDKGCPEVSFASPVSGSVTSVERGERRKVLRVKVVADEQQEFVDFGIKDLAGLSADEVKDCLLKAGLFGFINQLPYAVSTRPDTTPKAIFVSALRDKPLQGDFEFELKGQERDFQTGLSALAKIAKVYLGIGVKQTAEALVNAKDVELNVFDGPCPAGNVGVQVNHISPVNKGETVWTVDPTAVIFFGRLFNTGKVNLTRRVAVAGSMVKNTGYVDVLVGTPLQDILADNVKGGCHVRILNGNPLTGTIATDETVLGAHTSEVTVIPEGDDVNELAGWIMPRFNDFSTSHSYFTWLQGKKAYNLDARIKGGERHMIMSGEYDKVLPMDIYGEYLIKSIISGNIDSQEQLGIYEVSPEDFALAEFVDSSKLPLQKIVRDILRKENA
;
A
#
# COMPACT_ATOMS: atom_id res chain seq x y z
N MET A 1 28.55 -4.82 -6.28
CA MET A 1 28.13 -3.41 -6.31
C MET A 1 26.64 -3.41 -6.57
N ALA A 2 25.85 -2.64 -5.82
CA ALA A 2 24.42 -2.53 -6.08
C ALA A 2 24.18 -1.90 -7.46
N ASN A 3 23.17 -2.40 -8.17
CA ASN A 3 22.76 -1.82 -9.45
C ASN A 3 22.02 -0.51 -9.21
N VAL A 4 22.46 0.59 -9.85
CA VAL A 4 21.83 1.91 -9.71
C VAL A 4 20.99 2.21 -10.95
N ILE A 5 19.67 2.33 -10.76
CA ILE A 5 18.69 2.61 -11.81
C ILE A 5 18.27 4.08 -11.69
N LYS A 6 18.54 4.86 -12.74
CA LYS A 6 18.20 6.30 -12.79
C LYS A 6 16.90 6.53 -13.52
N LEU A 7 15.93 7.10 -12.83
CA LEU A 7 14.65 7.50 -13.39
C LEU A 7 14.62 9.00 -13.64
N ARG A 8 14.13 9.41 -14.81
CA ARG A 8 14.03 10.82 -15.21
C ARG A 8 12.60 11.33 -15.25
N LYS A 9 11.63 10.44 -15.42
CA LYS A 9 10.21 10.76 -15.43
C LYS A 9 9.65 10.61 -14.02
N GLY A 10 8.68 11.43 -13.69
CA GLY A 10 8.03 11.39 -12.37
C GLY A 10 7.69 12.79 -11.87
N LEU A 11 7.15 12.86 -10.67
CA LEU A 11 6.72 14.13 -10.06
C LEU A 11 6.75 14.04 -8.54
N ASP A 12 7.59 14.84 -7.91
CA ASP A 12 7.57 15.02 -6.46
C ASP A 12 6.53 16.07 -6.08
N ILE A 13 5.57 15.69 -5.25
CA ILE A 13 4.55 16.59 -4.72
C ILE A 13 4.87 16.85 -3.25
N ASN A 14 5.56 17.94 -2.97
CA ASN A 14 5.96 18.28 -1.61
C ASN A 14 4.77 18.86 -0.83
N LEU A 15 4.22 18.11 0.10
CA LEU A 15 3.12 18.55 0.95
C LEU A 15 3.61 18.87 2.37
N ILE A 16 2.91 19.84 3.01
CA ILE A 16 3.14 20.20 4.41
C ILE A 16 2.60 19.08 5.31
N GLY A 17 3.32 18.76 6.39
CA GLY A 17 2.88 17.82 7.41
C GLY A 17 3.44 16.41 7.24
N CYS A 18 4.61 16.25 6.67
CA CYS A 18 5.33 14.97 6.68
C CYS A 18 5.52 14.46 8.12
N ALA A 19 5.49 13.14 8.30
CA ALA A 19 5.73 12.51 9.58
C ALA A 19 7.15 12.82 10.08
N GLN A 20 7.27 13.28 11.32
CA GLN A 20 8.56 13.49 11.97
C GLN A 20 9.07 12.16 12.53
N GLU A 21 10.39 11.99 12.60
CA GLU A 21 11.03 10.78 13.14
C GLU A 21 10.86 10.67 14.67
N GLN A 22 9.62 10.55 15.13
CA GLN A 22 9.26 10.37 16.54
C GLN A 22 8.10 9.39 16.68
N LEU A 23 8.12 8.59 17.74
CA LEU A 23 6.99 7.75 18.10
C LEU A 23 6.01 8.55 18.96
N LEU A 24 4.75 8.51 18.53
CA LEU A 24 3.65 9.11 19.27
C LEU A 24 2.95 8.04 20.12
N PRO A 25 2.52 8.37 21.34
CA PRO A 25 1.78 7.43 22.17
C PRO A 25 0.37 7.24 21.61
N VAL A 26 -0.05 5.99 21.47
CA VAL A 26 -1.42 5.61 21.15
C VAL A 26 -1.93 4.61 22.17
N LYS A 27 -3.15 4.79 22.64
CA LYS A 27 -3.79 3.84 23.54
C LYS A 27 -4.24 2.61 22.75
N PRO A 28 -4.09 1.40 23.29
CA PRO A 28 -4.64 0.20 22.67
C PRO A 28 -6.14 0.35 22.48
N SER A 29 -6.62 -0.03 21.31
CA SER A 29 -8.05 -0.08 21.01
C SER A 29 -8.71 -1.26 21.71
N LYS A 30 -10.00 -1.14 22.00
CA LYS A 30 -10.78 -2.25 22.56
C LYS A 30 -11.28 -3.21 21.49
N GLU A 31 -11.56 -2.71 20.30
CA GLU A 31 -12.08 -3.46 19.18
C GLU A 31 -11.17 -3.30 17.96
N TYR A 32 -10.98 -4.37 17.25
CA TYR A 32 -10.20 -4.43 16.01
C TYR A 32 -11.06 -5.05 14.91
N ALA A 33 -10.78 -4.71 13.66
CA ALA A 33 -11.51 -5.34 12.55
C ALA A 33 -10.55 -5.71 11.42
N LEU A 34 -10.77 -6.88 10.81
CA LEU A 34 -10.08 -7.26 9.58
C LEU A 34 -11.02 -7.10 8.39
N VAL A 35 -10.53 -6.41 7.36
CA VAL A 35 -11.29 -6.03 6.16
C VAL A 35 -10.86 -6.91 4.99
N PRO A 36 -11.76 -7.76 4.44
CA PRO A 36 -11.40 -8.61 3.30
C PRO A 36 -11.03 -7.84 2.03
N ASP A 37 -11.59 -6.63 1.82
CA ASP A 37 -11.31 -5.79 0.65
C ASP A 37 -9.87 -5.26 0.62
N ASP A 38 -9.14 -5.31 1.72
CA ASP A 38 -7.69 -5.01 1.75
C ASP A 38 -6.88 -6.02 0.94
N PHE A 39 -7.42 -7.21 0.74
CA PHE A 39 -6.79 -8.31 -0.01
C PHE A 39 -7.47 -8.46 -1.37
N THR A 40 -6.93 -7.81 -2.37
CA THR A 40 -7.53 -7.74 -3.71
C THR A 40 -7.60 -9.13 -4.36
N GLY A 41 -8.70 -9.41 -5.06
CA GLY A 41 -8.88 -10.63 -5.87
C GLY A 41 -9.42 -11.84 -5.11
N LEU A 42 -9.58 -11.76 -3.77
CA LEU A 42 -10.15 -12.84 -3.00
C LEU A 42 -11.69 -12.77 -2.91
N THR A 43 -12.30 -13.92 -2.73
CA THR A 43 -13.72 -14.04 -2.35
C THR A 43 -13.80 -14.54 -0.91
N PRO A 44 -14.12 -13.67 0.09
CA PRO A 44 -14.03 -14.07 1.48
C PRO A 44 -15.12 -15.06 1.89
N LYS A 45 -14.70 -16.12 2.59
CA LYS A 45 -15.58 -17.03 3.33
C LYS A 45 -15.22 -16.93 4.80
N VAL A 46 -16.08 -16.32 5.60
CA VAL A 46 -15.90 -16.21 7.05
C VAL A 46 -16.00 -17.60 7.67
N VAL A 47 -15.07 -17.93 8.56
CA VAL A 47 -14.95 -19.23 9.24
C VAL A 47 -15.29 -19.14 10.73
N VAL A 48 -15.58 -17.96 11.24
CA VAL A 48 -15.99 -17.68 12.62
C VAL A 48 -17.44 -17.19 12.69
N ARG A 49 -18.05 -17.23 13.88
CA ARG A 49 -19.39 -16.71 14.16
C ARG A 49 -19.33 -15.65 15.25
N GLU A 50 -20.34 -14.82 15.32
CA GLU A 50 -20.51 -13.89 16.43
C GLU A 50 -20.61 -14.67 17.75
N GLY A 51 -19.84 -14.23 18.75
CA GLY A 51 -19.68 -14.90 20.04
C GLY A 51 -18.54 -15.93 20.11
N ASP A 52 -17.93 -16.32 18.99
CA ASP A 52 -16.77 -17.20 19.01
C ASP A 52 -15.57 -16.48 19.66
N HIS A 53 -14.80 -17.19 20.46
CA HIS A 53 -13.52 -16.71 20.97
C HIS A 53 -12.39 -17.16 20.03
N VAL A 54 -11.50 -16.24 19.68
CA VAL A 54 -10.34 -16.46 18.81
C VAL A 54 -9.06 -16.02 19.49
N ARG A 55 -7.95 -16.66 19.17
CA ARG A 55 -6.61 -16.24 19.57
C ARG A 55 -5.99 -15.39 18.45
N ALA A 56 -5.00 -14.58 18.78
CA ALA A 56 -4.18 -13.93 17.75
C ALA A 56 -3.49 -15.01 16.90
N GLY A 57 -3.75 -14.99 15.59
CA GLY A 57 -3.29 -16.02 14.65
C GLY A 57 -4.36 -17.04 14.23
N ASP A 58 -5.51 -17.12 14.91
CA ASP A 58 -6.63 -17.95 14.42
C ASP A 58 -7.28 -17.31 13.18
N PRO A 59 -7.74 -18.10 12.18
CA PRO A 59 -8.31 -17.58 10.96
C PRO A 59 -9.69 -16.94 11.18
N LEU A 60 -9.92 -15.73 10.70
CA LEU A 60 -11.23 -15.07 10.68
C LEU A 60 -12.00 -15.38 9.40
N PHE A 61 -11.32 -15.39 8.28
CA PHE A 61 -11.88 -15.79 6.99
C PHE A 61 -10.80 -16.42 6.10
N VAL A 62 -11.25 -17.10 5.05
CA VAL A 62 -10.40 -17.74 4.04
C VAL A 62 -10.83 -17.28 2.64
N ASP A 63 -9.98 -17.45 1.63
CA ASP A 63 -10.41 -17.33 0.24
C ASP A 63 -11.30 -18.51 -0.13
N LYS A 64 -12.51 -18.24 -0.63
CA LYS A 64 -13.44 -19.28 -1.09
C LYS A 64 -12.88 -20.09 -2.26
N GLY A 65 -12.09 -19.46 -3.12
CA GLY A 65 -11.47 -20.08 -4.28
C GLY A 65 -10.26 -20.95 -3.91
N CYS A 66 -9.58 -20.61 -2.79
CA CYS A 66 -8.43 -21.35 -2.27
C CYS A 66 -8.46 -21.33 -0.73
N PRO A 67 -9.20 -22.27 -0.09
CA PRO A 67 -9.41 -22.28 1.36
C PRO A 67 -8.14 -22.41 2.21
N GLU A 68 -7.03 -22.80 1.62
CA GLU A 68 -5.72 -22.84 2.27
C GLU A 68 -5.20 -21.44 2.59
N VAL A 69 -5.60 -20.42 1.81
CA VAL A 69 -5.28 -19.02 2.06
C VAL A 69 -6.23 -18.48 3.11
N SER A 70 -5.73 -18.37 4.32
CA SER A 70 -6.44 -17.85 5.48
C SER A 70 -5.90 -16.47 5.89
N PHE A 71 -6.70 -15.76 6.70
CA PHE A 71 -6.39 -14.43 7.20
C PHE A 71 -6.57 -14.40 8.71
N ALA A 72 -5.47 -14.17 9.40
CA ALA A 72 -5.36 -14.34 10.85
C ALA A 72 -5.95 -13.15 11.62
N SER A 73 -6.57 -13.45 12.76
CA SER A 73 -6.95 -12.42 13.74
C SER A 73 -5.72 -11.68 14.26
N PRO A 74 -5.75 -10.33 14.30
CA PRO A 74 -4.66 -9.54 14.85
C PRO A 74 -4.58 -9.62 16.38
N VAL A 75 -5.67 -10.01 17.05
CA VAL A 75 -5.81 -10.04 18.51
C VAL A 75 -6.51 -11.32 18.98
N SER A 76 -6.32 -11.70 20.24
CA SER A 76 -7.22 -12.63 20.90
C SER A 76 -8.41 -11.87 21.46
N GLY A 77 -9.57 -12.54 21.43
CA GLY A 77 -10.80 -11.95 21.92
C GLY A 77 -12.05 -12.58 21.37
N SER A 78 -13.19 -11.92 21.60
CA SER A 78 -14.48 -12.39 21.13
C SER A 78 -14.92 -11.71 19.84
N VAL A 79 -15.35 -12.47 18.86
CA VAL A 79 -15.94 -11.96 17.61
C VAL A 79 -17.27 -11.29 17.94
N THR A 80 -17.36 -9.98 17.75
CA THR A 80 -18.55 -9.20 18.08
C THR A 80 -19.53 -9.08 16.93
N SER A 81 -19.00 -8.95 15.70
CA SER A 81 -19.87 -8.85 14.52
C SER A 81 -19.16 -9.30 13.24
N VAL A 82 -19.96 -9.80 12.31
CA VAL A 82 -19.59 -10.05 10.92
C VAL A 82 -20.44 -9.11 10.06
N GLU A 83 -19.91 -7.93 9.78
CA GLU A 83 -20.63 -6.92 9.03
C GLU A 83 -20.72 -7.27 7.56
N ARG A 84 -21.92 -7.11 7.00
CA ARG A 84 -22.21 -7.42 5.61
C ARG A 84 -22.92 -6.25 4.94
N GLY A 85 -22.44 -5.91 3.76
CA GLY A 85 -23.05 -4.93 2.88
C GLY A 85 -24.05 -5.52 1.88
N GLU A 86 -24.25 -4.81 0.80
CA GLU A 86 -25.10 -5.24 -0.31
C GLU A 86 -24.68 -6.63 -0.83
N ARG A 87 -25.68 -7.40 -1.27
CA ARG A 87 -25.49 -8.77 -1.80
C ARG A 87 -24.74 -9.68 -0.82
N ARG A 88 -24.83 -9.42 0.50
CA ARG A 88 -24.13 -10.18 1.56
C ARG A 88 -22.59 -10.14 1.47
N LYS A 89 -22.01 -9.16 0.78
CA LYS A 89 -20.57 -8.95 0.76
C LYS A 89 -20.07 -8.75 2.19
N VAL A 90 -19.04 -9.49 2.59
CA VAL A 90 -18.41 -9.30 3.90
C VAL A 90 -17.62 -7.99 3.85
N LEU A 91 -17.96 -7.06 4.73
CA LEU A 91 -17.27 -5.77 4.84
C LEU A 91 -16.12 -5.86 5.83
N ARG A 92 -16.38 -6.43 7.01
CA ARG A 92 -15.36 -6.61 8.05
C ARG A 92 -15.79 -7.65 9.08
N VAL A 93 -14.80 -8.22 9.77
CA VAL A 93 -14.99 -9.08 10.95
C VAL A 93 -14.40 -8.35 12.14
N LYS A 94 -15.22 -8.05 13.14
CA LYS A 94 -14.82 -7.32 14.35
C LYS A 94 -14.54 -8.26 15.52
N VAL A 95 -13.49 -7.95 16.27
CA VAL A 95 -13.06 -8.71 17.46
C VAL A 95 -12.80 -7.71 18.59
N VAL A 96 -13.48 -7.89 19.72
CA VAL A 96 -13.15 -7.18 20.96
C VAL A 96 -12.01 -7.92 21.64
N ALA A 97 -10.91 -7.20 21.83
CA ALA A 97 -9.68 -7.77 22.37
C ALA A 97 -9.78 -8.13 23.86
N ASP A 98 -9.16 -9.24 24.23
CA ASP A 98 -8.96 -9.62 25.62
C ASP A 98 -7.93 -8.69 26.30
N GLU A 99 -8.03 -8.52 27.61
CA GLU A 99 -7.01 -7.81 28.38
C GLU A 99 -5.66 -8.52 28.35
N GLN A 100 -5.67 -9.85 28.35
CA GLN A 100 -4.48 -10.69 28.21
C GLN A 100 -4.54 -11.42 26.87
N GLN A 101 -3.57 -11.12 26.00
CA GLN A 101 -3.56 -11.66 24.66
C GLN A 101 -3.04 -13.11 24.62
N GLU A 102 -3.80 -13.96 24.00
CA GLU A 102 -3.45 -15.34 23.70
C GLU A 102 -3.04 -15.47 22.22
N PHE A 103 -2.00 -16.26 21.96
CA PHE A 103 -1.45 -16.46 20.62
C PHE A 103 -1.52 -17.92 20.22
N VAL A 104 -1.77 -18.16 18.94
CA VAL A 104 -1.51 -19.46 18.34
C VAL A 104 0.00 -19.68 18.28
N ASP A 105 0.46 -20.80 18.78
CA ASP A 105 1.88 -21.19 18.71
C ASP A 105 2.11 -22.02 17.42
N PHE A 106 2.82 -21.42 16.47
CA PHE A 106 3.23 -22.09 15.22
C PHE A 106 4.63 -22.73 15.34
N GLY A 107 5.29 -22.54 16.48
CA GLY A 107 6.64 -23.00 16.76
C GLY A 107 7.71 -22.15 16.07
N ILE A 108 8.79 -21.92 16.78
CA ILE A 108 9.99 -21.25 16.22
C ILE A 108 10.65 -22.21 15.24
N LYS A 109 11.00 -21.73 14.04
CA LYS A 109 11.59 -22.57 12.99
C LYS A 109 12.88 -21.94 12.46
N ASP A 110 13.92 -22.77 12.44
CA ASP A 110 15.17 -22.38 11.79
C ASP A 110 15.04 -22.46 10.27
N LEU A 111 15.14 -21.33 9.60
CA LEU A 111 15.05 -21.23 8.14
C LEU A 111 16.13 -22.07 7.41
N ALA A 112 17.28 -22.33 8.05
CA ALA A 112 18.36 -23.07 7.40
C ALA A 112 17.91 -24.47 6.95
N GLY A 113 17.05 -25.11 7.76
CA GLY A 113 16.55 -26.47 7.49
C GLY A 113 15.27 -26.53 6.65
N LEU A 114 14.64 -25.40 6.30
CA LEU A 114 13.35 -25.38 5.61
C LEU A 114 13.53 -25.35 4.07
N SER A 115 12.68 -26.11 3.39
CA SER A 115 12.46 -26.03 1.94
C SER A 115 11.51 -24.89 1.58
N ALA A 116 11.41 -24.56 0.30
CA ALA A 116 10.48 -23.55 -0.23
C ALA A 116 9.03 -23.86 0.13
N ASP A 117 8.62 -25.12 -0.02
CA ASP A 117 7.24 -25.53 0.24
C ASP A 117 6.91 -25.48 1.75
N GLU A 118 7.86 -25.84 2.61
CA GLU A 118 7.69 -25.71 4.05
C GLU A 118 7.57 -24.26 4.51
N VAL A 119 8.30 -23.31 3.87
CA VAL A 119 8.15 -21.87 4.13
C VAL A 119 6.76 -21.40 3.69
N LYS A 120 6.27 -21.79 2.50
CA LYS A 120 4.91 -21.47 2.03
C LYS A 120 3.87 -22.01 3.00
N ASP A 121 3.99 -23.28 3.42
CA ASP A 121 3.10 -23.93 4.38
C ASP A 121 3.03 -23.21 5.72
N CYS A 122 4.17 -22.71 6.21
CA CYS A 122 4.21 -21.92 7.44
C CYS A 122 3.42 -20.61 7.30
N LEU A 123 3.60 -19.89 6.19
CA LEU A 123 2.88 -18.65 5.92
C LEU A 123 1.37 -18.89 5.71
N LEU A 124 0.98 -19.98 5.03
CA LEU A 124 -0.41 -20.38 4.85
C LEU A 124 -1.08 -20.69 6.18
N LYS A 125 -0.47 -21.54 7.01
CA LYS A 125 -1.00 -21.93 8.33
C LYS A 125 -1.12 -20.74 9.28
N ALA A 126 -0.20 -19.78 9.18
CA ALA A 126 -0.20 -18.58 10.01
C ALA A 126 -1.16 -17.48 9.49
N GLY A 127 -1.84 -17.68 8.36
CA GLY A 127 -2.72 -16.67 7.78
C GLY A 127 -2.01 -15.44 7.26
N LEU A 128 -0.72 -15.58 6.90
CA LEU A 128 0.11 -14.48 6.41
C LEU A 128 0.34 -14.53 4.89
N PHE A 129 0.05 -15.64 4.24
CA PHE A 129 0.31 -15.82 2.81
C PHE A 129 -0.44 -14.81 1.94
N GLY A 130 -1.66 -14.40 2.35
CA GLY A 130 -2.46 -13.41 1.65
C GLY A 130 -1.86 -11.99 1.61
N PHE A 131 -0.80 -11.71 2.38
CA PHE A 131 -0.04 -10.46 2.29
C PHE A 131 0.94 -10.41 1.12
N ILE A 132 1.11 -11.52 0.41
CA ILE A 132 1.87 -11.58 -0.84
C ILE A 132 0.91 -11.24 -1.99
N ASN A 133 1.29 -10.28 -2.82
CA ASN A 133 0.56 -9.93 -4.02
C ASN A 133 1.30 -10.43 -5.27
N GLN A 134 0.62 -10.45 -6.39
CA GLN A 134 1.22 -10.84 -7.67
C GLN A 134 0.92 -9.85 -8.79
N LEU A 135 1.85 -9.73 -9.72
CA LEU A 135 1.65 -9.16 -11.04
C LEU A 135 1.74 -10.30 -12.08
N PRO A 136 0.91 -10.27 -13.12
CA PRO A 136 -0.11 -9.28 -13.45
C PRO A 136 -1.29 -9.31 -12.46
N TYR A 137 -2.24 -8.40 -12.69
CA TYR A 137 -3.55 -8.24 -12.00
C TYR A 137 -3.50 -7.52 -10.64
N ALA A 138 -2.34 -7.37 -9.98
CA ALA A 138 -2.21 -6.73 -8.67
C ALA A 138 -3.19 -7.31 -7.61
N VAL A 139 -3.22 -8.62 -7.48
CA VAL A 139 -4.10 -9.38 -6.57
C VAL A 139 -3.29 -10.16 -5.54
N SER A 140 -3.90 -10.53 -4.43
CA SER A 140 -3.29 -11.46 -3.48
C SER A 140 -3.00 -12.79 -4.16
N THR A 141 -1.80 -13.32 -3.95
CA THR A 141 -1.35 -14.54 -4.64
C THR A 141 -1.98 -15.80 -4.06
N ARG A 142 -1.91 -16.88 -4.84
CA ARG A 142 -2.32 -18.23 -4.44
C ARG A 142 -1.10 -19.17 -4.41
N PRO A 143 -1.14 -20.24 -3.58
CA PRO A 143 0.00 -21.13 -3.41
C PRO A 143 0.35 -21.96 -4.65
N ASP A 144 -0.59 -22.13 -5.58
CA ASP A 144 -0.43 -22.82 -6.86
C ASP A 144 0.39 -22.02 -7.90
N THR A 145 0.61 -20.72 -7.66
CA THR A 145 1.43 -19.89 -8.53
C THR A 145 2.92 -20.04 -8.22
N THR A 146 3.74 -20.06 -9.26
CA THR A 146 5.21 -20.07 -9.12
C THR A 146 5.76 -18.74 -9.63
N PRO A 147 6.35 -17.91 -8.76
CA PRO A 147 6.86 -16.63 -9.18
C PRO A 147 8.20 -16.76 -9.91
N LYS A 148 8.39 -15.96 -10.98
CA LYS A 148 9.68 -15.74 -11.64
C LYS A 148 10.68 -15.09 -10.67
N ALA A 149 10.17 -14.17 -9.82
CA ALA A 149 10.92 -13.47 -8.79
C ALA A 149 9.97 -12.86 -7.76
N ILE A 150 10.52 -12.43 -6.62
CA ILE A 150 9.81 -11.70 -5.57
C ILE A 150 10.40 -10.30 -5.46
N PHE A 151 9.56 -9.28 -5.44
CA PHE A 151 9.97 -7.89 -5.34
C PHE A 151 9.52 -7.28 -4.02
N VAL A 152 10.45 -6.61 -3.34
CA VAL A 152 10.21 -5.85 -2.11
C VAL A 152 10.70 -4.43 -2.35
N SER A 153 9.82 -3.43 -2.32
CA SER A 153 10.21 -2.03 -2.40
C SER A 153 10.26 -1.41 -1.01
N ALA A 154 11.46 -1.10 -0.54
CA ALA A 154 11.68 -0.35 0.70
C ALA A 154 11.77 1.17 0.46
N LEU A 155 11.71 1.63 -0.79
CA LEU A 155 11.60 3.04 -1.13
C LEU A 155 10.16 3.48 -1.05
N ARG A 156 9.90 4.51 -0.24
CA ARG A 156 8.60 5.16 -0.12
C ARG A 156 8.76 6.62 -0.49
N ASP A 157 8.15 7.03 -1.59
CA ASP A 157 8.35 8.35 -2.19
C ASP A 157 7.05 9.08 -2.54
N LYS A 158 5.89 8.50 -2.21
CA LYS A 158 4.60 9.18 -2.40
C LYS A 158 4.43 10.34 -1.42
N PRO A 159 3.63 11.34 -1.76
CA PRO A 159 3.37 12.49 -0.89
C PRO A 159 2.85 12.05 0.49
N LEU A 160 3.47 12.54 1.56
CA LEU A 160 3.15 12.25 2.96
C LEU A 160 3.32 10.78 3.39
N GLN A 161 3.90 9.95 2.55
CA GLN A 161 4.22 8.57 2.89
C GLN A 161 5.30 8.53 3.98
N GLY A 162 5.25 7.50 4.84
CA GLY A 162 6.23 7.30 5.90
C GLY A 162 7.60 6.88 5.38
N ASP A 163 8.65 7.19 6.11
CA ASP A 163 10.01 6.71 5.82
C ASP A 163 10.19 5.29 6.36
N PHE A 164 10.46 4.35 5.47
CA PHE A 164 10.64 2.96 5.86
C PHE A 164 11.90 2.74 6.73
N GLU A 165 12.94 3.56 6.59
CA GLU A 165 14.12 3.46 7.47
C GLU A 165 13.74 3.71 8.93
N PHE A 166 12.86 4.68 9.19
CA PHE A 166 12.34 4.91 10.52
C PHE A 166 11.40 3.80 10.99
N GLU A 167 10.54 3.29 10.10
CA GLU A 167 9.66 2.17 10.41
C GLU A 167 10.44 0.91 10.79
N LEU A 168 11.57 0.68 10.14
CA LEU A 168 12.43 -0.49 10.35
C LEU A 168 13.17 -0.48 11.69
N LYS A 169 13.38 0.71 12.31
CA LYS A 169 14.15 0.83 13.56
C LYS A 169 13.62 -0.11 14.66
N GLY A 170 14.49 -1.02 15.12
CA GLY A 170 14.18 -2.02 16.15
C GLY A 170 13.55 -3.32 15.60
N GLN A 171 13.41 -3.46 14.30
CA GLN A 171 12.78 -4.60 13.61
C GLN A 171 13.70 -5.22 12.55
N GLU A 172 14.96 -4.82 12.52
CA GLU A 172 15.94 -5.17 11.47
C GLU A 172 16.15 -6.68 11.38
N ARG A 173 16.18 -7.37 12.54
CA ARG A 173 16.31 -8.83 12.58
C ARG A 173 15.10 -9.52 11.92
N ASP A 174 13.90 -9.07 12.24
CA ASP A 174 12.67 -9.66 11.69
C ASP A 174 12.59 -9.40 10.19
N PHE A 175 12.96 -8.20 9.74
CA PHE A 175 13.02 -7.88 8.32
C PHE A 175 14.00 -8.79 7.57
N GLN A 176 15.23 -8.96 8.08
CA GLN A 176 16.22 -9.85 7.45
C GLN A 176 15.74 -11.31 7.43
N THR A 177 15.15 -11.79 8.52
CA THR A 177 14.59 -13.15 8.58
C THR A 177 13.47 -13.34 7.55
N GLY A 178 12.60 -12.36 7.38
CA GLY A 178 11.54 -12.38 6.37
C GLY A 178 12.07 -12.40 4.94
N LEU A 179 13.10 -11.59 4.64
CA LEU A 179 13.78 -11.62 3.34
C LEU A 179 14.40 -12.99 3.07
N SER A 180 15.10 -13.57 4.05
CA SER A 180 15.70 -14.90 3.92
C SER A 180 14.64 -16.00 3.73
N ALA A 181 13.47 -15.88 4.36
CA ALA A 181 12.34 -16.79 4.15
C ALA A 181 11.81 -16.71 2.71
N LEU A 182 11.61 -15.50 2.19
CA LEU A 182 11.18 -15.30 0.80
C LEU A 182 12.22 -15.79 -0.21
N ALA A 183 13.50 -15.63 0.09
CA ALA A 183 14.60 -16.10 -0.76
C ALA A 183 14.66 -17.64 -0.89
N LYS A 184 14.06 -18.39 0.03
CA LYS A 184 13.86 -19.83 -0.12
C LYS A 184 12.86 -20.18 -1.23
N ILE A 185 11.86 -19.31 -1.46
CA ILE A 185 10.77 -19.55 -2.42
C ILE A 185 11.24 -19.19 -3.83
N ALA A 186 11.80 -17.99 -4.02
CA ALA A 186 12.30 -17.52 -5.32
C ALA A 186 13.35 -16.43 -5.11
N LYS A 187 13.98 -16.01 -6.21
CA LYS A 187 14.92 -14.88 -6.20
C LYS A 187 14.23 -13.60 -5.72
N VAL A 188 14.82 -12.94 -4.72
CA VAL A 188 14.28 -11.71 -4.15
C VAL A 188 15.05 -10.50 -4.65
N TYR A 189 14.34 -9.50 -5.16
CA TYR A 189 14.86 -8.17 -5.48
C TYR A 189 14.40 -7.18 -4.41
N LEU A 190 15.37 -6.50 -3.77
CA LEU A 190 15.10 -5.44 -2.82
C LEU A 190 15.40 -4.09 -3.48
N GLY A 191 14.37 -3.24 -3.62
CA GLY A 191 14.48 -1.88 -4.12
C GLY A 191 14.62 -0.88 -2.99
N ILE A 192 15.68 -0.07 -3.04
CA ILE A 192 15.91 1.03 -2.11
C ILE A 192 16.15 2.34 -2.85
N GLY A 193 16.00 3.47 -2.17
CA GLY A 193 16.33 4.78 -2.70
C GLY A 193 17.79 5.14 -2.48
N VAL A 194 18.36 5.94 -3.37
CA VAL A 194 19.77 6.40 -3.30
C VAL A 194 20.12 7.13 -2.00
N LYS A 195 19.13 7.67 -1.29
CA LYS A 195 19.31 8.39 -0.02
C LYS A 195 19.18 7.51 1.21
N GLN A 196 18.69 6.29 1.06
CA GLN A 196 18.54 5.34 2.16
C GLN A 196 19.91 4.75 2.52
N THR A 197 20.23 4.75 3.80
CA THR A 197 21.56 4.40 4.33
C THR A 197 21.51 3.37 5.46
N ALA A 198 20.32 2.99 5.92
CA ALA A 198 20.15 2.02 7.00
C ALA A 198 20.88 0.71 6.66
N GLU A 199 21.72 0.25 7.58
CA GLU A 199 22.57 -0.94 7.39
C GLU A 199 21.74 -2.18 7.02
N ALA A 200 20.57 -2.34 7.62
CA ALA A 200 19.66 -3.45 7.35
C ALA A 200 19.10 -3.45 5.91
N LEU A 201 19.13 -2.30 5.21
CA LEU A 201 18.75 -2.19 3.80
C LEU A 201 19.94 -2.36 2.88
N VAL A 202 21.02 -1.59 3.11
CA VAL A 202 22.18 -1.57 2.20
C VAL A 202 23.03 -2.84 2.28
N ASN A 203 22.98 -3.56 3.40
CA ASN A 203 23.69 -4.82 3.64
C ASN A 203 22.74 -6.02 3.77
N ALA A 204 21.51 -5.90 3.28
CA ALA A 204 20.53 -6.99 3.29
C ALA A 204 21.09 -8.24 2.61
N LYS A 205 20.91 -9.40 3.24
CA LYS A 205 21.40 -10.70 2.76
C LYS A 205 20.30 -11.46 2.03
N ASP A 206 20.70 -12.42 1.21
CA ASP A 206 19.83 -13.32 0.45
C ASP A 206 18.93 -12.59 -0.57
N VAL A 207 19.29 -11.35 -0.95
CA VAL A 207 18.55 -10.52 -1.92
C VAL A 207 19.50 -9.90 -2.94
N GLU A 208 18.96 -9.56 -4.10
CA GLU A 208 19.64 -8.70 -5.05
C GLU A 208 19.20 -7.25 -4.82
N LEU A 209 20.14 -6.43 -4.36
CA LEU A 209 19.91 -5.05 -4.02
C LEU A 209 19.92 -4.17 -5.28
N ASN A 210 18.87 -3.39 -5.48
CA ASN A 210 18.74 -2.40 -6.55
C ASN A 210 18.46 -1.01 -5.95
N VAL A 211 19.22 -0.01 -6.39
CA VAL A 211 19.12 1.36 -5.91
C VAL A 211 18.43 2.21 -6.95
N PHE A 212 17.36 2.88 -6.57
CA PHE A 212 16.61 3.77 -7.44
C PHE A 212 16.94 5.23 -7.14
N ASP A 213 17.27 5.99 -8.20
CA ASP A 213 17.60 7.41 -8.16
C ASP A 213 16.67 8.16 -9.11
N GLY A 214 15.67 8.84 -8.57
CA GLY A 214 14.68 9.59 -9.34
C GLY A 214 13.53 10.10 -8.49
N PRO A 215 12.62 10.86 -9.10
CA PRO A 215 11.40 11.34 -8.44
C PRO A 215 10.37 10.22 -8.24
N CYS A 216 9.34 10.48 -7.45
CA CYS A 216 8.14 9.64 -7.38
C CYS A 216 7.58 9.41 -8.81
N PRO A 217 7.25 8.17 -9.21
CA PRO A 217 7.00 6.98 -8.42
C PRO A 217 8.14 5.93 -8.44
N ALA A 218 9.39 6.33 -8.20
CA ALA A 218 10.52 5.40 -8.13
C ALA A 218 10.30 4.27 -7.08
N GLY A 219 9.52 4.56 -6.04
CA GLY A 219 9.15 3.64 -4.97
C GLY A 219 8.04 2.64 -5.35
N ASN A 220 7.30 2.84 -6.43
CA ASN A 220 6.28 1.88 -6.85
C ASN A 220 6.91 0.56 -7.26
N VAL A 221 6.42 -0.54 -6.70
CA VAL A 221 6.95 -1.86 -7.00
C VAL A 221 6.75 -2.24 -8.48
N GLY A 222 5.65 -1.81 -9.12
CA GLY A 222 5.42 -2.00 -10.55
C GLY A 222 6.49 -1.35 -11.42
N VAL A 223 6.91 -0.13 -11.09
CA VAL A 223 8.03 0.57 -11.74
C VAL A 223 9.32 -0.20 -11.58
N GLN A 224 9.59 -0.72 -10.37
CA GLN A 224 10.81 -1.49 -10.10
C GLN A 224 10.81 -2.82 -10.87
N VAL A 225 9.67 -3.51 -10.93
CA VAL A 225 9.50 -4.74 -11.74
C VAL A 225 9.77 -4.45 -13.21
N ASN A 226 9.18 -3.40 -13.77
CA ASN A 226 9.35 -3.03 -15.17
C ASN A 226 10.83 -2.79 -15.55
N HIS A 227 11.62 -2.18 -14.65
CA HIS A 227 13.04 -1.90 -14.91
C HIS A 227 13.99 -3.07 -14.67
N ILE A 228 13.63 -4.02 -13.81
CA ILE A 228 14.52 -5.14 -13.41
C ILE A 228 14.16 -6.41 -14.17
N SER A 229 12.89 -6.78 -14.19
CA SER A 229 12.40 -8.01 -14.80
C SER A 229 10.93 -7.87 -15.19
N PRO A 230 10.61 -7.21 -16.33
CA PRO A 230 9.25 -7.01 -16.80
C PRO A 230 8.45 -8.30 -16.85
N VAL A 231 7.14 -8.19 -16.64
CA VAL A 231 6.22 -9.33 -16.63
C VAL A 231 5.59 -9.47 -18.01
N ASN A 232 5.84 -10.60 -18.67
CA ASN A 232 5.20 -10.94 -19.93
C ASN A 232 3.93 -11.77 -19.71
N LYS A 233 3.11 -11.90 -20.76
CA LYS A 233 1.93 -12.78 -20.74
C LYS A 233 2.31 -14.21 -20.35
N GLY A 234 1.67 -14.73 -19.29
CA GLY A 234 1.94 -16.07 -18.77
C GLY A 234 3.06 -16.14 -17.71
N GLU A 235 3.77 -15.05 -17.44
CA GLU A 235 4.71 -14.94 -16.33
C GLU A 235 4.01 -14.36 -15.11
N THR A 236 4.54 -14.68 -13.92
CA THR A 236 4.07 -14.12 -12.64
C THR A 236 5.26 -13.70 -11.81
N VAL A 237 5.19 -12.53 -11.20
CA VAL A 237 6.10 -12.09 -10.15
C VAL A 237 5.29 -11.83 -8.88
N TRP A 238 5.90 -12.08 -7.73
CA TRP A 238 5.29 -11.72 -6.46
C TRP A 238 5.83 -10.39 -5.97
N THR A 239 4.97 -9.64 -5.31
CA THR A 239 5.32 -8.37 -4.68
C THR A 239 4.92 -8.42 -3.22
N VAL A 240 5.79 -7.94 -2.34
CA VAL A 240 5.56 -7.95 -0.89
C VAL A 240 5.86 -6.58 -0.32
N ASP A 241 4.92 -6.04 0.44
CA ASP A 241 5.15 -4.82 1.22
C ASP A 241 6.26 -5.07 2.26
N PRO A 242 7.23 -4.16 2.44
CA PRO A 242 8.35 -4.38 3.34
C PRO A 242 7.92 -4.57 4.81
N THR A 243 6.77 -4.03 5.23
CA THR A 243 6.20 -4.29 6.55
C THR A 243 5.67 -5.74 6.66
N ALA A 244 5.11 -6.30 5.58
CA ALA A 244 4.69 -7.70 5.57
C ALA A 244 5.90 -8.64 5.68
N VAL A 245 7.05 -8.27 5.12
CA VAL A 245 8.33 -9.01 5.31
C VAL A 245 8.69 -9.08 6.80
N ILE A 246 8.48 -8.01 7.57
CA ILE A 246 8.68 -8.00 9.02
C ILE A 246 7.71 -8.99 9.71
N PHE A 247 6.43 -9.06 9.28
CA PHE A 247 5.48 -10.03 9.84
C PHE A 247 5.93 -11.46 9.61
N PHE A 248 6.44 -11.76 8.42
CA PHE A 248 6.98 -13.08 8.11
C PHE A 248 8.18 -13.42 9.00
N GLY A 249 9.11 -12.48 9.15
CA GLY A 249 10.27 -12.70 10.03
C GLY A 249 9.89 -12.91 11.48
N ARG A 250 8.93 -12.17 12.02
CA ARG A 250 8.43 -12.37 13.38
C ARG A 250 7.83 -13.77 13.57
N LEU A 251 7.10 -14.28 12.59
CA LEU A 251 6.57 -15.65 12.65
C LEU A 251 7.69 -16.67 12.85
N PHE A 252 8.74 -16.61 12.03
CA PHE A 252 9.88 -17.56 12.13
C PHE A 252 10.69 -17.36 13.41
N ASN A 253 10.88 -16.11 13.86
CA ASN A 253 11.68 -15.77 15.05
C ASN A 253 10.96 -16.07 16.36
N THR A 254 9.63 -15.97 16.40
CA THR A 254 8.85 -16.06 17.66
C THR A 254 7.83 -17.19 17.67
N GLY A 255 7.53 -17.79 16.52
CA GLY A 255 6.45 -18.78 16.38
C GLY A 255 5.04 -18.20 16.49
N LYS A 256 4.87 -16.88 16.46
CA LYS A 256 3.59 -16.19 16.69
C LYS A 256 3.30 -15.20 15.57
N VAL A 257 2.02 -15.03 15.27
CA VAL A 257 1.55 -13.96 14.39
C VAL A 257 1.49 -12.66 15.20
N ASN A 258 2.18 -11.65 14.72
CA ASN A 258 2.12 -10.31 15.29
C ASN A 258 2.02 -9.29 14.13
N LEU A 259 0.83 -8.73 13.94
CA LEU A 259 0.49 -7.77 12.90
C LEU A 259 0.66 -6.31 13.35
N THR A 260 1.49 -6.06 14.37
CA THR A 260 1.86 -4.69 14.77
C THR A 260 2.71 -4.07 13.66
N ARG A 261 2.32 -2.90 13.23
CA ARG A 261 3.05 -2.11 12.24
C ARG A 261 3.29 -0.69 12.73
N ARG A 262 4.39 -0.08 12.28
CA ARG A 262 4.66 1.33 12.49
C ARG A 262 4.03 2.12 11.36
N VAL A 263 3.14 3.04 11.68
CA VAL A 263 2.32 3.79 10.73
C VAL A 263 2.63 5.27 10.87
N ALA A 264 2.87 5.95 9.75
CA ALA A 264 3.04 7.38 9.74
C ALA A 264 1.69 8.10 9.92
N VAL A 265 1.65 9.10 10.79
CA VAL A 265 0.52 10.02 10.95
C VAL A 265 0.95 11.37 10.39
N ALA A 266 0.39 11.74 9.25
CA ALA A 266 0.85 12.86 8.44
C ALA A 266 -0.30 13.73 7.93
N GLY A 267 0.04 14.89 7.40
CA GLY A 267 -0.91 15.83 6.80
C GLY A 267 -0.98 17.16 7.51
N SER A 268 -1.38 18.19 6.76
CA SER A 268 -1.41 19.58 7.25
C SER A 268 -2.42 19.80 8.37
N MET A 269 -3.43 18.90 8.48
CA MET A 269 -4.47 18.97 9.51
C MET A 269 -4.18 18.08 10.73
N VAL A 270 -3.01 17.47 10.82
CA VAL A 270 -2.51 16.77 12.02
C VAL A 270 -1.81 17.78 12.94
N LYS A 271 -2.08 17.71 14.26
CA LYS A 271 -1.42 18.57 15.26
C LYS A 271 0.03 18.17 15.46
N ASN A 272 0.25 16.89 15.75
CA ASN A 272 1.57 16.30 15.98
C ASN A 272 1.78 15.18 14.94
N THR A 273 2.63 15.44 13.97
CA THR A 273 3.01 14.45 12.95
C THR A 273 4.11 13.54 13.50
N GLY A 274 4.08 12.26 13.14
CA GLY A 274 5.04 11.28 13.63
C GLY A 274 4.61 9.87 13.28
N TYR A 275 5.07 8.89 14.04
CA TYR A 275 4.74 7.48 13.84
C TYR A 275 4.05 6.89 15.05
N VAL A 276 3.24 5.89 14.84
CA VAL A 276 2.54 5.12 15.86
C VAL A 276 2.76 3.63 15.65
N ASP A 277 2.96 2.87 16.71
CA ASP A 277 2.98 1.41 16.65
C ASP A 277 1.59 0.88 16.98
N VAL A 278 0.90 0.33 15.97
CA VAL A 278 -0.49 -0.12 16.06
C VAL A 278 -0.69 -1.45 15.33
N LEU A 279 -1.71 -2.19 15.72
CA LEU A 279 -2.12 -3.42 15.02
C LEU A 279 -2.92 -3.12 13.75
N VAL A 280 -2.79 -3.97 12.76
CA VAL A 280 -3.73 -4.00 11.62
C VAL A 280 -5.16 -4.09 12.15
N GLY A 281 -6.06 -3.32 11.56
CA GLY A 281 -7.45 -3.29 12.00
C GLY A 281 -7.77 -2.36 13.17
N THR A 282 -6.81 -1.57 13.66
CA THR A 282 -7.05 -0.51 14.65
C THR A 282 -7.98 0.56 14.06
N PRO A 283 -9.04 1.03 14.75
CA PRO A 283 -9.87 2.14 14.30
C PRO A 283 -9.05 3.41 14.06
N LEU A 284 -9.24 4.09 12.93
CA LEU A 284 -8.50 5.32 12.64
C LEU A 284 -8.79 6.44 13.61
N GLN A 285 -9.97 6.46 14.21
CA GLN A 285 -10.33 7.41 15.27
C GLN A 285 -9.44 7.27 16.51
N ASP A 286 -9.05 6.04 16.88
CA ASP A 286 -8.17 5.80 18.03
C ASP A 286 -6.73 6.23 17.71
N ILE A 287 -6.29 6.04 16.46
CA ILE A 287 -4.97 6.49 15.99
C ILE A 287 -4.88 8.02 16.00
N LEU A 288 -5.95 8.69 15.59
CA LEU A 288 -6.03 10.14 15.46
C LEU A 288 -6.58 10.85 16.70
N ALA A 289 -6.87 10.12 17.78
CA ALA A 289 -7.50 10.67 18.98
C ALA A 289 -6.83 11.99 19.43
N ASP A 290 -7.62 13.06 19.50
CA ASP A 290 -7.18 14.41 19.90
C ASP A 290 -6.06 15.04 19.05
N ASN A 291 -5.65 14.39 17.94
CA ASN A 291 -4.51 14.80 17.11
C ASN A 291 -4.92 15.52 15.80
N VAL A 292 -6.20 15.72 15.56
CA VAL A 292 -6.70 16.46 14.38
C VAL A 292 -6.94 17.93 14.74
N LYS A 293 -6.48 18.85 13.88
CA LYS A 293 -6.73 20.28 13.99
C LYS A 293 -8.19 20.57 13.71
N GLY A 294 -8.80 21.47 14.48
CA GLY A 294 -10.11 22.05 14.17
C GLY A 294 -10.01 23.25 13.24
N GLY A 295 -11.17 23.80 12.86
CA GLY A 295 -11.28 25.06 12.13
C GLY A 295 -11.76 24.91 10.68
N CYS A 296 -11.70 23.75 10.09
CA CYS A 296 -12.29 23.42 8.79
C CYS A 296 -12.68 21.94 8.74
N HIS A 297 -13.48 21.58 7.75
CA HIS A 297 -13.75 20.18 7.44
C HIS A 297 -12.50 19.50 6.90
N VAL A 298 -12.23 18.28 7.37
CA VAL A 298 -11.03 17.53 7.03
C VAL A 298 -11.37 16.25 6.31
N ARG A 299 -10.47 15.85 5.39
CA ARG A 299 -10.46 14.53 4.77
C ARG A 299 -9.42 13.67 5.46
N ILE A 300 -9.88 12.58 6.05
CA ILE A 300 -9.01 11.52 6.59
C ILE A 300 -8.84 10.47 5.51
N LEU A 301 -7.61 10.06 5.28
CA LEU A 301 -7.24 9.04 4.30
C LEU A 301 -6.58 7.85 5.01
N ASN A 302 -7.05 6.65 4.71
CA ASN A 302 -6.38 5.40 5.02
C ASN A 302 -5.34 5.15 3.92
N GLY A 303 -4.13 5.68 4.11
CA GLY A 303 -3.06 5.78 3.12
C GLY A 303 -2.64 7.21 2.78
N ASN A 304 -1.93 7.38 1.68
CA ASN A 304 -1.44 8.66 1.18
C ASN A 304 -2.45 9.37 0.25
N PRO A 305 -2.23 10.65 -0.09
CA PRO A 305 -3.17 11.40 -0.92
C PRO A 305 -3.36 10.90 -2.35
N LEU A 306 -2.46 10.06 -2.87
CA LEU A 306 -2.54 9.56 -4.25
C LEU A 306 -3.28 8.21 -4.36
N THR A 307 -3.07 7.31 -3.39
CA THR A 307 -3.59 5.93 -3.47
C THR A 307 -4.48 5.54 -2.29
N GLY A 308 -4.55 6.36 -1.26
CA GLY A 308 -5.34 6.12 -0.06
C GLY A 308 -6.85 6.18 -0.31
N THR A 309 -7.59 5.54 0.57
CA THR A 309 -9.06 5.56 0.55
C THR A 309 -9.60 6.55 1.56
N ILE A 310 -10.74 7.18 1.22
CA ILE A 310 -11.42 8.12 2.14
C ILE A 310 -11.92 7.33 3.35
N ALA A 311 -11.57 7.80 4.54
CA ALA A 311 -12.01 7.20 5.78
C ALA A 311 -13.38 7.75 6.22
N THR A 312 -14.17 6.86 6.79
CA THR A 312 -15.38 7.17 7.54
C THR A 312 -15.13 6.93 9.03
N ASP A 313 -16.10 7.25 9.88
CA ASP A 313 -16.00 7.02 11.33
C ASP A 313 -15.76 5.55 11.71
N GLU A 314 -16.13 4.63 10.83
CA GLU A 314 -15.98 3.19 11.04
C GLU A 314 -14.74 2.59 10.37
N THR A 315 -13.92 3.42 9.73
CA THR A 315 -12.74 2.93 9.02
C THR A 315 -11.66 2.48 10.00
N VAL A 316 -11.11 1.31 9.73
CA VAL A 316 -9.97 0.77 10.47
C VAL A 316 -8.71 0.80 9.60
N LEU A 317 -7.56 0.71 10.23
CA LEU A 317 -6.26 0.64 9.57
C LEU A 317 -6.21 -0.58 8.65
N GLY A 318 -6.02 -0.35 7.37
CA GLY A 318 -5.95 -1.41 6.37
C GLY A 318 -4.71 -2.30 6.52
N ALA A 319 -4.81 -3.54 6.04
CA ALA A 319 -3.75 -4.54 6.15
C ALA A 319 -2.44 -4.10 5.46
N HIS A 320 -2.53 -3.29 4.40
CA HIS A 320 -1.37 -2.79 3.65
C HIS A 320 -1.10 -1.29 3.87
N THR A 321 -1.84 -0.64 4.77
CA THR A 321 -1.72 0.81 5.01
C THR A 321 -0.50 1.14 5.84
N SER A 322 0.39 1.98 5.35
CA SER A 322 1.62 2.44 6.03
C SER A 322 1.53 3.87 6.57
N GLU A 323 0.51 4.62 6.18
CA GLU A 323 0.28 5.99 6.65
C GLU A 323 -1.21 6.28 6.82
N VAL A 324 -1.51 7.18 7.75
CA VAL A 324 -2.83 7.82 7.90
C VAL A 324 -2.64 9.32 7.64
N THR A 325 -3.35 9.84 6.67
CA THR A 325 -3.17 11.22 6.23
C THR A 325 -4.41 12.06 6.51
N VAL A 326 -4.22 13.29 7.03
CA VAL A 326 -5.32 14.23 7.26
C VAL A 326 -5.03 15.55 6.55
N ILE A 327 -5.89 15.91 5.59
CA ILE A 327 -5.79 17.12 4.78
C ILE A 327 -7.10 17.91 4.84
N PRO A 328 -7.11 19.22 4.46
CA PRO A 328 -8.36 19.96 4.33
C PRO A 328 -9.27 19.35 3.26
N GLU A 329 -10.57 19.30 3.50
CA GLU A 329 -11.58 18.93 2.48
C GLU A 329 -11.70 20.02 1.41
N GLY A 330 -11.70 21.29 1.83
CA GLY A 330 -11.75 22.44 0.93
C GLY A 330 -13.17 22.81 0.46
N ASP A 331 -14.21 22.21 1.04
CA ASP A 331 -15.61 22.49 0.72
C ASP A 331 -16.10 23.84 1.27
N ASP A 332 -15.36 24.45 2.18
CA ASP A 332 -15.57 25.78 2.75
C ASP A 332 -14.91 26.93 1.96
N VAL A 333 -14.13 26.60 0.91
CA VAL A 333 -13.40 27.59 0.12
C VAL A 333 -14.21 28.09 -1.07
N ASN A 334 -14.67 29.34 -1.00
CA ASN A 334 -15.35 30.03 -2.09
C ASN A 334 -14.35 30.89 -2.90
N GLU A 335 -14.02 30.47 -4.11
CA GLU A 335 -13.15 31.21 -5.02
C GLU A 335 -13.97 31.93 -6.08
N LEU A 336 -14.18 33.23 -5.91
CA LEU A 336 -14.73 34.07 -6.98
C LEU A 336 -13.60 34.40 -7.98
N ALA A 337 -13.80 34.07 -9.25
CA ALA A 337 -12.84 34.33 -10.34
C ALA A 337 -11.44 33.67 -10.11
N GLY A 338 -11.39 32.52 -9.43
CA GLY A 338 -10.15 31.82 -9.08
C GLY A 338 -9.23 31.46 -10.27
N TRP A 339 -9.78 31.38 -11.48
CA TRP A 339 -9.03 31.12 -12.72
C TRP A 339 -8.14 32.30 -13.19
N ILE A 340 -8.38 33.54 -12.71
CA ILE A 340 -7.56 34.75 -13.00
C ILE A 340 -6.53 34.98 -11.89
N MET A 341 -6.74 34.46 -10.68
CA MET A 341 -5.91 34.78 -9.52
C MET A 341 -4.47 34.26 -9.68
N PRO A 342 -3.44 35.01 -9.21
CA PRO A 342 -2.03 34.64 -9.38
C PRO A 342 -1.56 33.46 -8.49
N ARG A 343 -2.40 32.82 -7.75
CA ARG A 343 -2.25 31.57 -6.98
C ARG A 343 -0.82 31.24 -6.52
N PHE A 344 -0.23 32.07 -5.70
CA PHE A 344 1.16 31.92 -5.22
C PHE A 344 1.37 30.71 -4.29
N ASN A 345 0.29 30.05 -3.83
CA ASN A 345 0.33 28.93 -2.90
C ASN A 345 -0.17 27.61 -3.51
N ASP A 346 -0.60 27.61 -4.75
CA ASP A 346 -1.11 26.43 -5.42
C ASP A 346 -0.01 25.72 -6.21
N PHE A 347 -0.06 24.39 -6.20
CA PHE A 347 0.83 23.54 -7.00
C PHE A 347 0.41 23.59 -8.48
N SER A 348 1.37 23.68 -9.39
CA SER A 348 1.12 23.69 -10.82
C SER A 348 2.10 22.79 -11.57
N THR A 349 1.59 21.75 -12.20
CA THR A 349 2.37 20.84 -13.06
C THR A 349 2.71 21.47 -14.41
N SER A 350 1.84 22.33 -14.93
CA SER A 350 1.98 22.99 -16.25
C SER A 350 2.66 24.35 -16.18
N HIS A 351 3.19 24.74 -15.02
CA HIS A 351 3.78 26.05 -14.76
C HIS A 351 2.83 27.24 -15.04
N SER A 352 1.52 27.01 -14.95
CA SER A 352 0.48 28.05 -15.12
C SER A 352 0.51 29.10 -14.02
N TYR A 353 1.08 28.78 -12.86
CA TYR A 353 1.26 29.68 -11.72
C TYR A 353 2.75 29.89 -11.48
N PHE A 354 3.12 31.06 -10.94
CA PHE A 354 4.51 31.39 -10.67
C PHE A 354 5.15 30.63 -9.49
N THR A 355 4.44 29.71 -8.87
CA THR A 355 4.93 28.92 -7.73
C THR A 355 6.13 28.04 -8.07
N TRP A 356 6.29 27.62 -9.33
CA TRP A 356 7.46 26.88 -9.79
C TRP A 356 8.78 27.64 -9.66
N LEU A 357 8.73 29.00 -9.59
CA LEU A 357 9.90 29.84 -9.33
C LEU A 357 10.36 29.80 -7.86
N GLN A 358 9.54 29.26 -6.95
CA GLN A 358 9.82 29.24 -5.50
C GLN A 358 10.66 28.02 -5.06
N GLY A 359 11.23 27.24 -5.99
CA GLY A 359 12.08 26.10 -5.69
C GLY A 359 11.33 24.96 -4.97
N LYS A 360 11.96 24.36 -3.96
CA LYS A 360 11.39 23.21 -3.20
C LYS A 360 10.37 23.68 -2.14
N LYS A 361 9.32 24.35 -2.56
CA LYS A 361 8.23 24.74 -1.66
C LYS A 361 7.38 23.55 -1.27
N ALA A 362 6.98 23.48 0.00
CA ALA A 362 5.93 22.57 0.44
C ALA A 362 4.55 23.25 0.37
N TYR A 363 3.56 22.52 -0.08
CA TYR A 363 2.22 23.03 -0.36
C TYR A 363 1.21 22.49 0.65
N ASN A 364 0.21 23.31 0.99
CA ASN A 364 -0.97 22.90 1.72
C ASN A 364 -2.12 22.71 0.71
N LEU A 365 -2.21 21.52 0.14
CA LEU A 365 -3.26 21.21 -0.82
C LEU A 365 -4.51 20.68 -0.09
N ASP A 366 -5.67 21.05 -0.59
CA ASP A 366 -6.96 20.53 -0.21
C ASP A 366 -7.41 19.37 -1.15
N ALA A 367 -8.50 18.71 -0.79
CA ALA A 367 -9.00 17.54 -1.51
C ALA A 367 -9.88 17.90 -2.73
N ARG A 368 -10.00 19.19 -3.10
CA ARG A 368 -10.84 19.61 -4.24
C ARG A 368 -10.22 19.20 -5.57
N ILE A 369 -11.06 18.73 -6.47
CA ILE A 369 -10.70 18.57 -7.89
C ILE A 369 -10.63 19.96 -8.51
N LYS A 370 -9.42 20.37 -8.95
CA LYS A 370 -9.22 21.64 -9.65
C LYS A 370 -9.36 21.42 -11.15
N GLY A 371 -10.56 21.63 -11.66
CA GLY A 371 -10.95 21.41 -13.05
C GLY A 371 -12.30 20.71 -13.15
N GLY A 372 -12.69 20.31 -14.37
CA GLY A 372 -13.92 19.57 -14.64
C GLY A 372 -13.61 18.21 -15.27
N GLU A 373 -14.42 17.22 -14.93
CA GLU A 373 -14.38 15.93 -15.59
C GLU A 373 -14.75 16.08 -17.08
N ARG A 374 -13.99 15.44 -17.95
CA ARG A 374 -14.13 15.49 -19.40
C ARG A 374 -13.87 14.14 -20.02
N HIS A 375 -14.22 14.01 -21.30
CA HIS A 375 -13.72 12.89 -22.11
C HIS A 375 -12.19 12.97 -22.22
N MET A 376 -11.56 11.81 -22.31
CA MET A 376 -10.11 11.68 -22.37
C MET A 376 -9.51 12.55 -23.48
N ILE A 377 -8.57 13.38 -23.09
CA ILE A 377 -7.74 14.19 -23.99
C ILE A 377 -6.33 13.59 -23.95
N MET A 378 -5.78 13.28 -25.12
CA MET A 378 -4.40 12.81 -25.24
C MET A 378 -3.48 14.02 -25.17
N SER A 379 -2.95 14.28 -23.98
CA SER A 379 -2.18 15.47 -23.66
C SER A 379 -0.67 15.25 -23.63
N GLY A 380 -0.22 13.99 -23.59
CA GLY A 380 1.18 13.61 -23.35
C GLY A 380 1.65 13.84 -21.91
N GLU A 381 0.74 14.15 -20.98
CA GLU A 381 1.11 14.42 -19.58
C GLU A 381 1.45 13.12 -18.82
N TYR A 382 0.80 11.99 -19.16
CA TYR A 382 1.08 10.73 -18.48
C TYR A 382 2.51 10.27 -18.74
N ASP A 383 3.04 10.46 -19.95
CA ASP A 383 4.40 10.06 -20.29
C ASP A 383 5.48 10.80 -19.52
N LYS A 384 5.16 11.98 -18.94
CA LYS A 384 6.09 12.76 -18.12
C LYS A 384 6.25 12.19 -16.72
N VAL A 385 5.21 11.51 -16.21
CA VAL A 385 5.15 11.02 -14.83
C VAL A 385 5.15 9.49 -14.70
N LEU A 386 5.07 8.76 -15.81
CA LEU A 386 5.12 7.31 -15.85
C LEU A 386 6.50 6.84 -16.32
N PRO A 387 7.41 6.44 -15.40
CA PRO A 387 8.76 6.02 -15.75
C PRO A 387 8.81 4.54 -16.14
N MET A 388 7.83 4.05 -16.89
CA MET A 388 7.76 2.67 -17.41
C MET A 388 7.84 2.71 -18.93
N ASP A 389 8.30 1.61 -19.54
CA ASP A 389 8.39 1.48 -20.99
C ASP A 389 7.03 1.04 -21.59
N ILE A 390 6.00 1.83 -21.32
CA ILE A 390 4.63 1.63 -21.81
C ILE A 390 4.03 2.94 -22.30
N TYR A 391 3.13 2.86 -23.27
CA TYR A 391 2.36 3.99 -23.77
C TYR A 391 1.09 4.20 -22.93
N GLY A 392 1.22 4.83 -21.75
CA GLY A 392 0.15 4.95 -20.76
C GLY A 392 -1.15 5.54 -21.26
N GLU A 393 -1.11 6.64 -22.05
CA GLU A 393 -2.32 7.25 -22.61
C GLU A 393 -3.02 6.32 -23.61
N TYR A 394 -2.26 5.65 -24.48
CA TYR A 394 -2.84 4.69 -25.45
C TYR A 394 -3.41 3.46 -24.74
N LEU A 395 -2.75 2.98 -23.69
CA LEU A 395 -3.24 1.87 -22.88
C LEU A 395 -4.60 2.22 -22.24
N ILE A 396 -4.70 3.36 -21.56
CA ILE A 396 -5.97 3.82 -20.96
C ILE A 396 -7.06 3.95 -22.03
N LYS A 397 -6.72 4.51 -23.19
CA LYS A 397 -7.68 4.65 -24.30
C LYS A 397 -8.15 3.30 -24.83
N SER A 398 -7.26 2.31 -24.93
CA SER A 398 -7.62 0.94 -25.34
C SER A 398 -8.52 0.25 -24.31
N ILE A 399 -8.30 0.50 -23.02
CA ILE A 399 -9.16 0.00 -21.95
C ILE A 399 -10.56 0.60 -22.05
N ILE A 400 -10.66 1.92 -22.21
CA ILE A 400 -11.96 2.63 -22.35
C ILE A 400 -12.73 2.16 -23.60
N SER A 401 -12.02 1.88 -24.70
CA SER A 401 -12.65 1.39 -25.93
C SER A 401 -12.98 -0.11 -25.90
N GLY A 402 -12.52 -0.86 -24.90
CA GLY A 402 -12.74 -2.30 -24.78
C GLY A 402 -11.96 -3.15 -25.80
N ASN A 403 -10.86 -2.63 -26.36
CA ASN A 403 -10.03 -3.35 -27.33
C ASN A 403 -8.96 -4.18 -26.60
N ILE A 404 -9.24 -5.47 -26.37
CA ILE A 404 -8.37 -6.40 -25.63
C ILE A 404 -7.02 -6.60 -26.33
N ASP A 405 -7.01 -6.80 -27.65
CA ASP A 405 -5.77 -7.02 -28.40
C ASP A 405 -4.80 -5.84 -28.26
N SER A 406 -5.35 -4.61 -28.31
CA SER A 406 -4.55 -3.40 -28.09
C SER A 406 -4.06 -3.27 -26.64
N GLN A 407 -4.86 -3.69 -25.65
CA GLN A 407 -4.45 -3.67 -24.24
C GLN A 407 -3.26 -4.61 -24.02
N GLU A 408 -3.30 -5.83 -24.55
CA GLU A 408 -2.20 -6.78 -24.48
C GLU A 408 -0.93 -6.24 -25.16
N GLN A 409 -1.06 -5.66 -26.35
CA GLN A 409 0.08 -5.07 -27.08
C GLN A 409 0.70 -3.85 -26.38
N LEU A 410 -0.09 -3.12 -25.58
CA LEU A 410 0.32 -1.91 -24.88
C LEU A 410 0.74 -2.16 -23.43
N GLY A 411 0.82 -3.42 -22.97
CA GLY A 411 1.43 -3.79 -21.71
C GLY A 411 0.46 -3.83 -20.52
N ILE A 412 -0.81 -4.24 -20.72
CA ILE A 412 -1.79 -4.36 -19.60
C ILE A 412 -1.30 -5.29 -18.48
N TYR A 413 -0.47 -6.29 -18.80
CA TYR A 413 0.07 -7.24 -17.82
C TYR A 413 1.23 -6.68 -17.00
N GLU A 414 1.80 -5.54 -17.42
CA GLU A 414 2.95 -4.92 -16.73
C GLU A 414 2.55 -3.87 -15.70
N VAL A 415 1.27 -3.51 -15.63
CA VAL A 415 0.80 -2.38 -14.83
C VAL A 415 -0.09 -2.81 -13.68
N SER A 416 -0.07 -1.97 -12.64
CA SER A 416 -1.00 -1.98 -11.53
C SER A 416 -1.80 -0.67 -11.47
N PRO A 417 -2.93 -0.62 -10.76
CA PRO A 417 -3.66 0.63 -10.54
C PRO A 417 -2.79 1.74 -9.94
N GLU A 418 -1.88 1.38 -9.04
CA GLU A 418 -0.98 2.29 -8.34
C GLU A 418 -0.03 3.04 -9.28
N ASP A 419 0.40 2.41 -10.38
CA ASP A 419 1.31 3.02 -11.34
C ASP A 419 0.69 4.22 -12.07
N PHE A 420 -0.64 4.26 -12.14
CA PHE A 420 -1.38 5.38 -12.72
C PHE A 420 -1.76 6.49 -11.71
N ALA A 421 -1.34 6.41 -10.45
CA ALA A 421 -1.73 7.38 -9.44
C ALA A 421 -1.23 8.81 -9.76
N LEU A 422 0.02 8.97 -10.22
CA LEU A 422 0.52 10.27 -10.67
C LEU A 422 -0.08 10.70 -12.01
N ALA A 423 -0.32 9.77 -12.93
CA ALA A 423 -1.00 10.08 -14.18
C ALA A 423 -2.42 10.62 -13.92
N GLU A 424 -3.15 10.03 -12.96
CA GLU A 424 -4.46 10.50 -12.50
C GLU A 424 -4.38 11.92 -11.91
N PHE A 425 -3.35 12.21 -11.12
CA PHE A 425 -3.13 13.54 -10.54
C PHE A 425 -2.91 14.61 -11.60
N VAL A 426 -2.09 14.34 -12.63
CA VAL A 426 -1.78 15.30 -13.69
C VAL A 426 -2.82 15.32 -14.81
N ASP A 427 -3.73 14.34 -14.87
CA ASP A 427 -4.72 14.25 -15.94
C ASP A 427 -5.58 15.50 -16.06
N SER A 428 -5.55 16.12 -17.24
CA SER A 428 -6.35 17.29 -17.56
C SER A 428 -7.85 16.98 -17.71
N SER A 429 -8.19 15.71 -17.98
CA SER A 429 -9.57 15.23 -18.15
C SER A 429 -10.22 14.80 -16.84
N LYS A 430 -9.41 14.64 -15.77
CA LYS A 430 -9.86 14.19 -14.44
C LYS A 430 -10.55 12.83 -14.44
N LEU A 431 -10.02 11.90 -15.23
CA LEU A 431 -10.49 10.52 -15.26
C LEU A 431 -9.98 9.73 -14.04
N PRO A 432 -10.79 8.83 -13.49
CA PRO A 432 -10.36 7.95 -12.37
C PRO A 432 -9.50 6.79 -12.91
N LEU A 433 -8.24 7.07 -13.28
CA LEU A 433 -7.38 6.11 -13.99
C LEU A 433 -7.10 4.86 -13.19
N GLN A 434 -6.82 5.00 -11.89
CA GLN A 434 -6.60 3.86 -11.00
C GLN A 434 -7.83 2.93 -10.96
N LYS A 435 -9.03 3.50 -10.95
CA LYS A 435 -10.27 2.71 -11.00
C LYS A 435 -10.43 2.02 -12.35
N ILE A 436 -10.17 2.71 -13.45
CA ILE A 436 -10.26 2.17 -14.81
C ILE A 436 -9.33 0.95 -14.95
N VAL A 437 -8.09 1.06 -14.52
CA VAL A 437 -7.11 -0.03 -14.56
C VAL A 437 -7.52 -1.17 -13.62
N ARG A 438 -7.96 -0.86 -12.40
CA ARG A 438 -8.43 -1.87 -11.44
C ARG A 438 -9.61 -2.68 -11.97
N ASP A 439 -10.57 -2.02 -12.60
CA ASP A 439 -11.79 -2.67 -13.09
C ASP A 439 -11.51 -3.61 -14.26
N ILE A 440 -10.56 -3.27 -15.16
CA ILE A 440 -10.17 -4.17 -16.25
C ILE A 440 -9.35 -5.35 -15.72
N LEU A 441 -8.35 -5.13 -14.86
CA LEU A 441 -7.53 -6.20 -14.31
C LEU A 441 -8.36 -7.22 -13.51
N ARG A 442 -9.41 -6.77 -12.82
CA ARG A 442 -10.35 -7.67 -12.14
C ARG A 442 -11.17 -8.52 -13.12
N LYS A 443 -11.53 -7.99 -14.28
CA LYS A 443 -12.25 -8.75 -15.32
C LYS A 443 -11.35 -9.78 -15.98
N GLU A 444 -10.10 -9.44 -16.24
CA GLU A 444 -9.12 -10.35 -16.83
C GLU A 444 -8.68 -11.48 -15.88
N ASN A 445 -8.77 -11.26 -14.57
CA ASN A 445 -8.43 -12.26 -13.53
C ASN A 445 -9.62 -13.18 -13.16
N ALA A 446 -10.85 -12.86 -13.58
CA ALA A 446 -12.08 -13.60 -13.24
C ALA A 446 -12.32 -14.79 -14.16
#